data_59841787da8e608741c8d5ef5f686ef1
#
_entry.id   59841787da8e608741c8d5ef5f686ef1
#
_cell.length_a   1.000
_cell.length_b   1.000
_cell.length_c   1.000
_cell.angle_alpha   90.00
_cell.angle_beta   90.00
_cell.angle_gamma   90.00
#
_symmetry.space_group_name_H-M   'P 1'
#
loop_
_entity.id
_entity.type
_entity.pdbx_description
1 polymer ?
#
loop_
_entity_poly.entity_id
_entity_poly.type
_entity_poly.pdbx_seq_one_letter_code
_entity_poly.pdbx_strand_id
1 'polypeptide(L)'
;MASESANILHDDFEILAEKKLHQGFLSLNQLRIKHKLFAGGWSAELERELLLKDEAVGVLLFDPKNDSAVLIKQFRVGAIENAQGPWLVELVAGVVGSREEPADVAIRESQEEANCTPSKMETICDYY
;
A
#
# COMPACT_ATOMS: atom_id res chain seq x y z
N MET A 1 -8.35 18.45 3.83
CA MET A 1 -9.43 17.71 4.52
C MET A 1 -8.79 16.39 4.95
N ALA A 2 -8.79 16.13 6.23
CA ALA A 2 -8.43 14.82 6.70
C ALA A 2 -9.31 13.84 5.91
N SER A 3 -8.70 12.80 5.33
CA SER A 3 -9.47 11.67 4.86
C SER A 3 -10.35 11.29 6.05
N GLU A 4 -11.66 11.40 5.89
CA GLU A 4 -12.55 10.65 6.74
C GLU A 4 -12.08 9.20 6.58
N SER A 5 -11.26 8.77 7.54
CA SER A 5 -11.18 7.35 7.80
C SER A 5 -12.62 6.93 7.87
N ALA A 6 -13.07 6.18 6.87
CA ALA A 6 -14.39 5.59 6.86
C ALA A 6 -14.59 5.13 8.29
N ASN A 7 -15.64 5.65 8.91
CA ASN A 7 -15.98 5.29 10.27
C ASN A 7 -16.37 3.83 10.19
N ILE A 8 -15.36 2.98 10.10
CA ILE A 8 -15.51 1.55 10.19
C ILE A 8 -15.96 1.38 11.63
N LEU A 9 -17.27 1.42 11.81
CA LEU A 9 -17.92 1.07 13.08
C LEU A 9 -17.63 -0.41 13.30
N HIS A 10 -16.42 -0.68 13.73
CA HIS A 10 -16.04 -2.00 14.15
C HIS A 10 -16.43 -2.15 15.62
N ASP A 11 -17.69 -2.51 15.81
CA ASP A 11 -18.09 -3.14 17.06
C ASP A 11 -17.29 -4.43 17.33
N ASP A 12 -16.34 -4.75 16.44
CA ASP A 12 -15.63 -6.03 16.43
C ASP A 12 -14.23 -5.96 17.00
N PHE A 13 -13.69 -4.78 17.26
CA PHE A 13 -12.41 -4.61 17.94
C PHE A 13 -12.36 -3.32 18.78
N GLU A 14 -11.44 -3.31 19.73
CA GLU A 14 -11.11 -2.13 20.53
C GLU A 14 -9.59 -1.95 20.55
N ILE A 15 -9.14 -0.71 20.34
CA ILE A 15 -7.75 -0.31 20.57
C ILE A 15 -7.68 0.21 22.02
N LEU A 16 -6.98 -0.52 22.87
CA LEU A 16 -6.86 -0.22 24.29
C LEU A 16 -5.70 0.75 24.57
N ALA A 17 -4.64 0.65 23.78
CA ALA A 17 -3.49 1.56 23.83
C ALA A 17 -2.73 1.54 22.52
N GLU A 18 -2.08 2.65 22.21
CA GLU A 18 -1.17 2.79 21.09
C GLU A 18 0.11 3.48 21.54
N LYS A 19 1.24 2.93 21.13
CA LYS A 19 2.57 3.46 21.40
C LYS A 19 3.39 3.51 20.14
N LYS A 20 3.92 4.66 19.78
CA LYS A 20 4.86 4.81 18.68
C LYS A 20 6.21 4.21 19.05
N LEU A 21 6.69 3.23 18.26
CA LEU A 21 7.98 2.59 18.43
C LEU A 21 9.06 3.23 17.54
N HIS A 22 8.69 3.58 16.30
CA HIS A 22 9.59 4.19 15.33
C HIS A 22 8.83 5.18 14.44
N GLN A 23 9.53 6.24 14.04
CA GLN A 23 9.03 7.19 13.05
C GLN A 23 10.18 7.61 12.15
N GLY A 24 10.16 7.14 10.90
CA GLY A 24 11.09 7.46 9.84
C GLY A 24 10.33 7.52 8.51
N PHE A 25 10.93 7.00 7.45
CA PHE A 25 10.21 6.80 6.18
C PHE A 25 8.99 5.89 6.37
N LEU A 26 9.13 4.85 7.18
CA LEU A 26 8.03 4.05 7.68
C LEU A 26 7.79 4.39 9.16
N SER A 27 6.57 4.25 9.61
CA SER A 27 6.22 4.35 11.03
C SER A 27 5.80 3.00 11.58
N LEU A 28 6.27 2.68 12.79
CA LEU A 28 5.93 1.45 13.49
C LEU A 28 5.28 1.78 14.82
N ASN A 29 4.06 1.31 15.02
CA ASN A 29 3.32 1.47 16.26
C ASN A 29 3.10 0.11 16.93
N GLN A 30 3.14 0.08 18.25
CA GLN A 30 2.67 -1.04 19.06
C GLN A 30 1.24 -0.75 19.49
N LEU A 31 0.34 -1.66 19.18
CA LEU A 31 -1.06 -1.60 19.56
C LEU A 31 -1.34 -2.66 20.64
N ARG A 32 -2.10 -2.28 21.66
CA ARG A 32 -2.78 -3.21 22.55
C ARG A 32 -4.24 -3.21 22.20
N ILE A 33 -4.73 -4.37 21.74
CA ILE A 33 -6.07 -4.51 21.16
C ILE A 33 -6.78 -5.73 21.72
N LYS A 34 -8.09 -5.77 21.56
CA LYS A 34 -8.92 -6.97 21.64
C LYS A 34 -9.94 -6.97 20.51
N HIS A 35 -10.42 -8.12 20.11
CA HIS A 35 -11.44 -8.26 19.07
C HIS A 35 -12.47 -9.33 19.43
N LYS A 36 -13.63 -9.28 18.78
CA LYS A 36 -14.64 -10.33 18.90
C LYS A 36 -14.15 -11.65 18.31
N LEU A 37 -14.62 -12.74 18.89
CA LEU A 37 -14.36 -14.09 18.41
C LEU A 37 -15.55 -14.59 17.61
N PHE A 38 -15.34 -15.36 16.58
CA PHE A 38 -16.41 -16.01 15.81
C PHE A 38 -17.27 -16.96 16.66
N ALA A 39 -16.68 -17.53 17.70
CA ALA A 39 -17.39 -18.35 18.68
C ALA A 39 -18.20 -17.54 19.71
N GLY A 40 -18.17 -16.23 19.61
CA GLY A 40 -18.79 -15.29 20.57
C GLY A 40 -17.83 -14.85 21.67
N GLY A 41 -18.11 -13.69 22.27
CA GLY A 41 -17.27 -13.06 23.26
C GLY A 41 -16.07 -12.31 22.66
N TRP A 42 -15.16 -11.92 23.54
CA TRP A 42 -13.96 -11.12 23.20
C TRP A 42 -12.69 -11.98 23.33
N SER A 43 -11.69 -11.67 22.54
CA SER A 43 -10.34 -12.20 22.73
C SER A 43 -9.73 -11.72 24.06
N ALA A 44 -8.67 -12.37 24.51
CA ALA A 44 -7.74 -11.75 25.44
C ALA A 44 -7.14 -10.48 24.83
N GLU A 45 -6.52 -9.63 25.66
CA GLU A 45 -5.73 -8.51 25.16
C GLU A 45 -4.52 -9.04 24.37
N LEU A 46 -4.27 -8.42 23.23
CA LEU A 46 -3.20 -8.79 22.30
C LEU A 46 -2.30 -7.60 22.09
N GLU A 47 -1.00 -7.81 22.05
CA GLU A 47 -0.04 -6.83 21.56
C GLU A 47 0.30 -7.13 20.10
N ARG A 48 0.28 -6.10 19.25
CA ARG A 48 0.61 -6.19 17.83
C ARG A 48 1.43 -5.00 17.40
N GLU A 49 2.38 -5.24 16.52
CA GLU A 49 3.10 -4.19 15.82
C GLU A 49 2.39 -3.88 14.51
N LEU A 50 2.12 -2.61 14.29
CA LEU A 50 1.49 -2.10 13.09
C LEU A 50 2.49 -1.23 12.33
N LEU A 51 2.90 -1.70 11.16
CA LEU A 51 3.68 -0.90 10.22
C LEU A 51 2.72 0.00 9.43
N LEU A 52 2.88 1.31 9.64
CA LEU A 52 2.12 2.31 8.91
C LEU A 52 2.87 2.69 7.64
N LYS A 53 2.16 2.64 6.53
CA LYS A 53 2.64 2.97 5.20
C LYS A 53 1.58 3.81 4.50
N ASP A 54 2.02 4.80 3.74
CA ASP A 54 1.13 5.57 2.89
C ASP A 54 0.54 4.68 1.78
N GLU A 55 -0.64 5.09 1.30
CA GLU A 55 -1.27 4.48 0.15
C GLU A 55 -0.35 4.54 -1.07
N ALA A 56 -0.41 3.54 -1.92
CA ALA A 56 0.34 3.51 -3.17
C ALA A 56 -0.55 3.01 -4.30
N VAL A 57 -0.28 3.49 -5.51
CA VAL A 57 -0.92 3.02 -6.73
C VAL A 57 0.09 2.26 -7.57
N GLY A 58 -0.30 1.07 -8.05
CA GLY A 58 0.43 0.32 -9.06
C GLY A 58 -0.24 0.46 -10.43
N VAL A 59 0.53 0.54 -11.48
CA VAL A 59 0.02 0.75 -12.85
C VAL A 59 0.51 -0.35 -13.78
N LEU A 60 -0.40 -1.18 -14.27
CA LEU A 60 -0.13 -2.11 -15.35
C LEU A 60 -0.28 -1.36 -16.69
N LEU A 61 0.83 -0.96 -17.29
CA LEU A 61 0.85 -0.33 -18.59
C LEU A 61 0.71 -1.39 -19.68
N PHE A 62 -0.42 -1.39 -20.37
CA PHE A 62 -0.74 -2.37 -21.41
C PHE A 62 -0.85 -1.73 -22.78
N ASP A 63 -0.15 -2.29 -23.76
CA ASP A 63 -0.24 -1.94 -25.18
C ASP A 63 -1.10 -2.97 -25.92
N PRO A 64 -2.37 -2.64 -26.24
CA PRO A 64 -3.27 -3.58 -26.90
C PRO A 64 -2.92 -3.85 -28.36
N LYS A 65 -2.08 -3.02 -29.00
CA LYS A 65 -1.65 -3.24 -30.40
C LYS A 65 -0.62 -4.36 -30.50
N ASN A 66 0.27 -4.42 -29.52
CA ASN A 66 1.35 -5.39 -29.48
C ASN A 66 1.08 -6.53 -28.49
N ASP A 67 -0.07 -6.51 -27.81
CA ASP A 67 -0.44 -7.47 -26.75
C ASP A 67 0.70 -7.62 -25.73
N SER A 68 1.17 -6.49 -25.21
CA SER A 68 2.35 -6.44 -24.35
C SER A 68 2.17 -5.49 -23.18
N ALA A 69 2.87 -5.77 -22.08
CA ALA A 69 2.94 -4.91 -20.91
C ALA A 69 4.33 -4.26 -20.81
N VAL A 70 4.34 -2.99 -20.38
CA VAL A 70 5.57 -2.30 -20.01
C VAL A 70 5.80 -2.50 -18.52
N LEU A 71 6.94 -3.06 -18.18
CA LEU A 71 7.41 -3.25 -16.81
C LEU A 71 8.71 -2.48 -16.60
N ILE A 72 8.99 -2.14 -15.37
CA ILE A 72 10.22 -1.46 -14.97
C ILE A 72 11.14 -2.40 -14.19
N LYS A 73 12.42 -2.09 -14.15
CA LYS A 73 13.38 -2.83 -13.33
C LYS A 73 13.98 -1.90 -12.29
N GLN A 74 13.75 -2.18 -11.03
CA GLN A 74 14.17 -1.32 -9.91
C GLN A 74 14.98 -2.09 -8.88
N PHE A 75 15.90 -1.37 -8.22
CA PHE A 75 16.59 -1.84 -7.03
C PHE A 75 15.65 -1.77 -5.83
N ARG A 76 15.48 -2.88 -5.12
CA ARG A 76 14.68 -2.96 -3.91
C ARG A 76 15.52 -3.44 -2.73
N VAL A 77 15.75 -2.54 -1.77
CA VAL A 77 16.52 -2.85 -0.56
C VAL A 77 15.92 -4.03 0.22
N GLY A 78 14.60 -4.19 0.23
CA GLY A 78 13.93 -5.33 0.86
C GLY A 78 14.21 -6.68 0.21
N ALA A 79 14.83 -6.69 -0.98
CA ALA A 79 15.16 -7.90 -1.72
C ALA A 79 16.69 -8.18 -1.78
N ILE A 80 17.49 -7.54 -0.93
CA ILE A 80 18.96 -7.70 -0.93
C ILE A 80 19.40 -9.13 -0.63
N GLU A 81 18.60 -9.88 0.11
CA GLU A 81 18.87 -11.30 0.43
C GLU A 81 18.28 -12.27 -0.60
N ASN A 82 17.60 -11.78 -1.62
CA ASN A 82 17.07 -12.62 -2.69
C ASN A 82 18.22 -13.24 -3.49
N ALA A 83 18.17 -14.56 -3.69
CA ALA A 83 19.19 -15.31 -4.44
C ALA A 83 19.37 -14.79 -5.89
N GLN A 84 18.36 -14.15 -6.48
CA GLN A 84 18.42 -13.54 -7.80
C GLN A 84 18.84 -12.05 -7.77
N GLY A 85 19.15 -11.54 -6.57
CA GLY A 85 19.55 -10.16 -6.34
C GLY A 85 18.37 -9.19 -6.16
N PRO A 86 18.67 -7.93 -5.83
CA PRO A 86 17.69 -6.92 -5.44
C PRO A 86 17.06 -6.16 -6.62
N TRP A 87 17.43 -6.46 -7.86
CA TRP A 87 16.88 -5.82 -9.06
C TRP A 87 15.63 -6.56 -9.52
N LEU A 88 14.47 -6.06 -9.11
CA LEU A 88 13.17 -6.68 -9.39
C LEU A 88 12.53 -6.08 -10.65
N VAL A 89 11.80 -6.91 -11.38
CA VAL A 89 10.91 -6.48 -12.46
C VAL A 89 9.53 -6.24 -11.85
N GLU A 90 9.01 -5.05 -12.05
CA GLU A 90 7.82 -4.58 -11.34
C GLU A 90 6.90 -3.78 -12.26
N LEU A 91 5.67 -3.56 -11.78
CA LEU A 91 4.79 -2.53 -12.31
C LEU A 91 5.34 -1.15 -11.97
N VAL A 92 4.98 -0.14 -12.77
CA VAL A 92 5.11 1.25 -12.35
C VAL A 92 4.30 1.45 -11.07
N ALA A 93 4.84 2.14 -10.08
CA ALA A 93 4.14 2.39 -8.83
C ALA A 93 4.61 3.68 -8.16
N GLY A 94 3.70 4.35 -7.48
CA GLY A 94 4.02 5.54 -6.70
C GLY A 94 3.19 5.65 -5.43
N VAL A 95 3.73 6.37 -4.46
CA VAL A 95 3.04 6.70 -3.22
C VAL A 95 2.05 7.83 -3.48
N VAL A 96 0.83 7.67 -2.98
CA VAL A 96 -0.21 8.69 -3.07
C VAL A 96 -0.03 9.69 -1.93
N GLY A 97 0.34 10.91 -2.27
CA GLY A 97 0.46 11.98 -1.30
C GLY A 97 -0.90 12.40 -0.74
N SER A 98 -0.91 13.02 0.43
CA SER A 98 -2.13 13.38 1.19
C SER A 98 -3.11 14.32 0.44
N ARG A 99 -2.73 14.85 -0.71
CA ARG A 99 -3.53 15.75 -1.55
C ARG A 99 -3.58 15.31 -3.02
N GLU A 100 -3.15 14.11 -3.30
CA GLU A 100 -3.14 13.57 -4.65
C GLU A 100 -4.26 12.53 -4.81
N GLU A 101 -4.80 12.46 -6.01
CA GLU A 101 -5.71 11.39 -6.39
C GLU A 101 -4.90 10.22 -6.97
N PRO A 102 -5.23 8.96 -6.67
CA PRO A 102 -4.50 7.80 -7.19
C PRO A 102 -4.34 7.80 -8.72
N ALA A 103 -5.34 8.30 -9.46
CA ALA A 103 -5.28 8.39 -10.90
C ALA A 103 -4.21 9.40 -11.39
N ASP A 104 -4.06 10.54 -10.72
CA ASP A 104 -3.06 11.54 -11.07
C ASP A 104 -1.64 11.02 -10.78
N VAL A 105 -1.47 10.33 -9.66
CA VAL A 105 -0.21 9.65 -9.33
C VAL A 105 0.11 8.59 -10.36
N ALA A 106 -0.86 7.78 -10.78
CA ALA A 106 -0.68 6.76 -11.82
C ALA A 106 -0.16 7.35 -13.13
N ILE A 107 -0.69 8.49 -13.57
CA ILE A 107 -0.23 9.19 -14.77
C ILE A 107 1.19 9.73 -14.58
N ARG A 108 1.43 10.41 -13.47
CA ARG A 108 2.74 11.02 -13.17
C ARG A 108 3.84 9.95 -13.11
N GLU A 109 3.64 8.89 -12.35
CA GLU A 109 4.62 7.81 -12.20
C GLU A 109 4.85 7.04 -13.52
N SER A 110 3.81 6.84 -14.33
CA SER A 110 3.94 6.22 -15.65
C SER A 110 4.85 7.05 -16.56
N GLN A 111 4.77 8.37 -16.48
CA GLN A 111 5.62 9.27 -17.24
C GLN A 111 7.05 9.29 -16.68
N GLU A 112 7.20 9.35 -15.36
CA GLU A 112 8.51 9.47 -14.70
C GLU A 112 9.31 8.17 -14.80
N GLU A 113 8.71 7.02 -14.53
CA GLU A 113 9.39 5.72 -14.44
C GLU A 113 9.49 4.98 -15.78
N ALA A 114 8.49 5.14 -16.66
CA ALA A 114 8.40 4.38 -17.91
C ALA A 114 8.36 5.25 -19.17
N ASN A 115 8.36 6.59 -19.03
CA ASN A 115 8.18 7.54 -20.15
C ASN A 115 6.93 7.23 -21.00
N CYS A 116 5.86 6.77 -20.34
CA CYS A 116 4.58 6.44 -20.92
C CYS A 116 3.47 7.35 -20.39
N THR A 117 2.55 7.75 -21.27
CA THR A 117 1.34 8.48 -20.86
C THR A 117 0.12 7.62 -21.17
N PRO A 118 -0.58 7.08 -20.17
CA PRO A 118 -1.80 6.31 -20.39
C PRO A 118 -2.86 7.14 -21.08
N SER A 119 -3.48 6.61 -22.14
CA SER A 119 -4.60 7.26 -22.83
C SER A 119 -5.96 6.91 -22.23
N LYS A 120 -6.03 5.80 -21.53
CA LYS A 120 -7.21 5.30 -20.81
C LYS A 120 -6.74 4.57 -19.57
N MET A 121 -7.47 4.69 -18.48
CA MET A 121 -7.22 3.98 -17.24
C MET A 121 -8.50 3.29 -16.75
N GLU A 122 -8.32 2.14 -16.15
CA GLU A 122 -9.37 1.36 -15.50
C GLU A 122 -8.83 0.82 -14.18
N THR A 123 -9.60 0.94 -13.12
CA THR A 123 -9.27 0.32 -11.83
C THR A 123 -9.43 -1.19 -11.95
N ILE A 124 -8.40 -1.93 -11.53
CA ILE A 124 -8.43 -3.40 -11.52
C ILE A 124 -8.90 -3.90 -10.15
N CYS A 125 -8.27 -3.47 -9.10
CA CYS A 125 -8.63 -3.84 -7.72
C CYS A 125 -7.93 -2.95 -6.70
N ASP A 126 -8.47 -2.95 -5.50
CA ASP A 126 -7.85 -2.40 -4.30
C ASP A 126 -7.56 -3.55 -3.32
N TYR A 127 -6.44 -3.48 -2.60
CA TYR A 127 -6.07 -4.50 -1.61
C TYR A 127 -5.17 -3.91 -0.51
N TYR A 128 -5.13 -4.61 0.63
CA TYR A 128 -4.29 -4.30 1.78
C TYR A 128 -3.06 -5.21 1.86
#